data_90fa12a36cc466421aefab99b75c35f0
#
_entry.id   90fa12a36cc466421aefab99b75c35f0
#
_cell.length_a   1.000
_cell.length_b   1.000
_cell.length_c   1.000
_cell.angle_alpha   90.00
_cell.angle_beta   90.00
_cell.angle_gamma   90.00
#
_symmetry.space_group_name_H-M   'P 1'
#
loop_
_entity.id
_entity.type
_entity.pdbx_description
1 polymer ?
#
loop_
_entity_poly.entity_id
_entity_poly.type
_entity_poly.pdbx_seq_one_letter_code
_entity_poly.pdbx_strand_id
1 'polypeptide(L)'
;VRALIDEYAIPADYKPGLLHTNHRARYDAESRDYAAKLQDEYGYDQIRFVERAEMPEMLGAADAFGGTLDAGGGHLHPLNFALGLARAAEAAGARIFDGAEVATVSPGDPHEVRLLGSATAAGTETGVRAKIVLYACNGYLSGLEPRISARVMPINSFVVATEPLSEERCRSLIR
;
A
#
# COMPACT_ATOMS: atom_id res chain seq x y z
N VAL A 1 9.84 3.56 3.12
CA VAL A 1 9.72 3.08 1.74
C VAL A 1 10.98 3.43 0.95
N ARG A 2 11.32 4.73 0.75
CA ARG A 2 12.49 5.16 -0.05
C ARG A 2 13.78 4.50 0.41
N ALA A 3 14.10 4.55 1.70
CA ALA A 3 15.30 3.92 2.24
C ALA A 3 15.42 2.42 1.87
N LEU A 4 14.32 1.68 1.90
CA LEU A 4 14.32 0.26 1.49
C LEU A 4 14.52 0.09 -0.02
N ILE A 5 13.95 1.00 -0.82
CA ILE A 5 14.16 0.98 -2.28
C ILE A 5 15.65 1.18 -2.59
N ASP A 6 16.28 2.16 -1.95
CA ASP A 6 17.69 2.49 -2.16
C ASP A 6 18.61 1.38 -1.61
N GLU A 7 18.37 0.94 -0.37
CA GLU A 7 19.18 -0.08 0.32
C GLU A 7 19.22 -1.41 -0.42
N TYR A 8 18.05 -1.85 -0.94
CA TYR A 8 17.93 -3.15 -1.61
C TYR A 8 17.86 -3.03 -3.14
N ALA A 9 18.11 -1.86 -3.70
CA ALA A 9 18.07 -1.59 -5.14
C ALA A 9 16.78 -2.12 -5.80
N ILE A 10 15.62 -1.86 -5.18
CA ILE A 10 14.34 -2.38 -5.66
C ILE A 10 13.88 -1.58 -6.88
N PRO A 11 13.62 -2.22 -8.03
CA PRO A 11 13.18 -1.53 -9.24
C PRO A 11 11.68 -1.16 -9.15
N ALA A 12 11.32 -0.36 -8.14
CA ALA A 12 9.94 -0.01 -7.83
C ALA A 12 9.40 1.17 -8.62
N ASP A 13 10.19 1.77 -9.49
CA ASP A 13 9.83 2.96 -10.28
C ASP A 13 9.17 4.05 -9.44
N TYR A 14 9.79 4.37 -8.30
CA TYR A 14 9.27 5.36 -7.37
C TYR A 14 9.31 6.76 -8.00
N LYS A 15 8.17 7.45 -7.98
CA LYS A 15 8.01 8.84 -8.39
C LYS A 15 7.56 9.67 -7.18
N PRO A 16 8.28 10.73 -6.82
CA PRO A 16 7.85 11.62 -5.75
C PRO A 16 6.69 12.50 -6.18
N GLY A 17 5.95 12.97 -5.19
CA GLY A 17 4.82 13.88 -5.38
C GLY A 17 3.48 13.16 -5.51
N LEU A 18 2.50 13.68 -4.79
CA LEU A 18 1.12 13.23 -4.83
C LEU A 18 0.19 14.45 -4.84
N LEU A 19 -0.59 14.57 -5.91
CA LEU A 19 -1.57 15.63 -6.06
C LEU A 19 -2.97 15.10 -5.76
N HIS A 20 -3.61 15.64 -4.72
CA HIS A 20 -5.02 15.46 -4.44
C HIS A 20 -5.80 16.65 -4.93
N THR A 21 -6.77 16.43 -5.81
CA THR A 21 -7.59 17.49 -6.39
C THR A 21 -9.01 17.46 -5.81
N ASN A 22 -9.56 18.61 -5.54
CA ASN A 22 -10.95 18.75 -5.13
C ASN A 22 -11.87 18.77 -6.35
N HIS A 23 -12.94 18.00 -6.31
CA HIS A 23 -13.97 17.99 -7.35
C HIS A 23 -15.05 19.06 -7.15
N ARG A 24 -14.98 19.84 -6.06
CA ARG A 24 -15.88 20.95 -5.72
C ARG A 24 -15.14 21.98 -4.88
N ALA A 25 -15.39 23.28 -5.17
CA ALA A 25 -14.79 24.40 -4.45
C ALA A 25 -15.02 24.39 -2.93
N ARG A 26 -16.13 23.84 -2.47
CA ARG A 26 -16.44 23.75 -1.02
C ARG A 26 -15.40 22.98 -0.20
N TYR A 27 -14.60 22.11 -0.84
CA TYR A 27 -13.55 21.34 -0.16
C TYR A 27 -12.21 22.07 -0.08
N ASP A 28 -12.06 23.22 -0.72
CA ASP A 28 -10.80 23.95 -0.74
C ASP A 28 -10.41 24.45 0.66
N ALA A 29 -11.40 24.89 1.46
CA ALA A 29 -11.17 25.30 2.85
C ALA A 29 -10.62 24.13 3.70
N GLU A 30 -11.29 22.98 3.63
CA GLU A 30 -10.86 21.76 4.35
C GLU A 30 -9.45 21.31 3.92
N SER A 31 -9.13 21.37 2.63
CA SER A 31 -7.80 21.03 2.12
C SER A 31 -6.71 22.00 2.61
N ARG A 32 -7.03 23.30 2.74
CA ARG A 32 -6.11 24.29 3.32
C ARG A 32 -5.86 24.02 4.79
N ASP A 33 -6.95 23.83 5.54
CA ASP A 33 -6.89 23.56 6.98
C ASP A 33 -6.10 22.27 7.25
N TYR A 34 -6.27 21.24 6.41
CA TYR A 34 -5.51 20.00 6.49
C TYR A 34 -4.01 20.21 6.25
N ALA A 35 -3.64 20.94 5.19
CA ALA A 35 -2.24 21.25 4.93
C ALA A 35 -1.61 22.07 6.05
N ALA A 36 -2.30 23.11 6.52
CA ALA A 36 -1.85 23.93 7.65
C ALA A 36 -1.69 23.10 8.93
N LYS A 37 -2.66 22.24 9.22
CA LYS A 37 -2.58 21.34 10.39
C LYS A 37 -1.36 20.43 10.36
N LEU A 38 -1.04 19.84 9.20
CA LEU A 38 0.15 18.99 9.07
C LEU A 38 1.43 19.78 9.26
N GLN A 39 1.50 21.01 8.77
CA GLN A 39 2.65 21.90 8.96
C GLN A 39 2.79 22.35 10.42
N ASP A 40 1.71 22.87 11.03
CA ASP A 40 1.74 23.53 12.32
C ASP A 40 1.79 22.56 13.50
N GLU A 41 0.99 21.47 13.45
CA GLU A 41 0.88 20.54 14.57
C GLU A 41 1.86 19.36 14.46
N TYR A 42 2.22 18.94 13.25
CA TYR A 42 3.07 17.76 13.02
C TYR A 42 4.45 18.07 12.44
N GLY A 43 4.75 19.35 12.15
CA GLY A 43 6.03 19.76 11.56
C GLY A 43 6.27 19.16 10.17
N TYR A 44 5.21 18.82 9.44
CA TYR A 44 5.32 18.23 8.11
C TYR A 44 5.18 19.31 7.03
N ASP A 45 6.31 19.79 6.55
CA ASP A 45 6.45 20.93 5.61
C ASP A 45 6.38 20.52 4.11
N GLN A 46 6.27 19.22 3.82
CA GLN A 46 6.28 18.70 2.45
C GLN A 46 4.91 18.81 1.75
N ILE A 47 3.87 19.22 2.48
CA ILE A 47 2.52 19.40 1.93
C ILE A 47 2.18 20.88 1.79
N ARG A 48 1.52 21.24 0.70
CA ARG A 48 0.95 22.58 0.53
C ARG A 48 -0.42 22.52 -0.14
N PHE A 49 -1.23 23.54 0.10
CA PHE A 49 -2.43 23.76 -0.70
C PHE A 49 -2.03 24.28 -2.09
N VAL A 50 -2.76 23.83 -3.11
CA VAL A 50 -2.64 24.25 -4.51
C VAL A 50 -3.92 25.00 -4.89
N GLU A 51 -3.75 26.23 -5.33
CA GLU A 51 -4.86 27.05 -5.77
C GLU A 51 -5.42 26.56 -7.10
N ARG A 52 -6.72 26.79 -7.32
CA ARG A 52 -7.36 26.46 -8.61
C ARG A 52 -6.63 27.04 -9.81
N ALA A 53 -6.07 28.23 -9.67
CA ALA A 53 -5.34 28.90 -10.75
C ALA A 53 -4.04 28.19 -11.14
N GLU A 54 -3.41 27.44 -10.21
CA GLU A 54 -2.20 26.66 -10.43
C GLU A 54 -2.48 25.27 -11.06
N MET A 55 -3.69 24.72 -10.87
CA MET A 55 -4.03 23.36 -11.30
C MET A 55 -3.74 23.09 -12.79
N PRO A 56 -4.01 24.01 -13.74
CA PRO A 56 -3.72 23.77 -15.16
C PRO A 56 -2.24 23.58 -15.47
N GLU A 57 -1.33 24.03 -14.60
CA GLU A 57 0.11 23.80 -14.76
C GLU A 57 0.54 22.36 -14.41
N MET A 58 -0.27 21.68 -13.60
CA MET A 58 0.02 20.33 -13.09
C MET A 58 -0.86 19.26 -13.73
N LEU A 59 -2.09 19.61 -14.08
CA LEU A 59 -3.11 18.67 -14.50
C LEU A 59 -3.83 19.17 -15.76
N GLY A 60 -3.96 18.31 -16.75
CA GLY A 60 -4.70 18.59 -17.99
C GLY A 60 -6.22 18.51 -17.87
N ALA A 61 -6.77 18.37 -16.66
CA ALA A 61 -8.22 18.32 -16.41
C ALA A 61 -8.80 19.72 -16.20
N ALA A 62 -9.84 20.05 -16.94
CA ALA A 62 -10.47 21.38 -16.89
C ALA A 62 -11.29 21.66 -15.63
N ASP A 63 -11.78 20.62 -14.95
CA ASP A 63 -12.77 20.72 -13.88
C ASP A 63 -12.18 20.53 -12.46
N ALA A 64 -10.86 20.60 -12.30
CA ALA A 64 -10.22 20.55 -11.00
C ALA A 64 -10.37 21.90 -10.28
N PHE A 65 -10.77 21.85 -9.02
CA PHE A 65 -10.69 23.00 -8.09
C PHE A 65 -9.31 23.02 -7.42
N GLY A 66 -9.16 23.62 -6.23
CA GLY A 66 -7.96 23.53 -5.46
C GLY A 66 -7.66 22.11 -4.98
N GLY A 67 -6.62 21.95 -4.19
CA GLY A 67 -6.23 20.65 -3.67
C GLY A 67 -4.96 20.70 -2.83
N THR A 68 -4.32 19.57 -2.60
CA THR A 68 -3.03 19.50 -1.90
C THR A 68 -1.97 18.82 -2.75
N LEU A 69 -0.77 19.38 -2.78
CA LEU A 69 0.42 18.74 -3.31
C LEU A 69 1.30 18.30 -2.14
N ASP A 70 1.53 17.01 -2.02
CA ASP A 70 2.43 16.39 -1.05
C ASP A 70 3.71 15.94 -1.76
N ALA A 71 4.78 16.71 -1.60
CA ALA A 71 6.10 16.39 -2.16
C ALA A 71 6.82 15.27 -1.39
N GLY A 72 6.44 15.02 -0.14
CA GLY A 72 6.94 13.93 0.69
C GLY A 72 6.29 12.59 0.39
N GLY A 73 5.11 12.60 -0.22
CA GLY A 73 4.42 11.43 -0.75
C GLY A 73 5.01 10.95 -2.09
N GLY A 74 4.31 10.02 -2.72
CA GLY A 74 4.71 9.52 -4.04
C GLY A 74 3.97 8.24 -4.41
N HIS A 75 4.26 7.72 -5.60
CA HIS A 75 3.74 6.45 -6.08
C HIS A 75 4.86 5.55 -6.57
N LEU A 76 4.60 4.28 -6.64
CA LEU A 76 5.56 3.27 -7.06
C LEU A 76 4.84 2.09 -7.73
N HIS A 77 5.60 1.20 -8.34
CA HIS A 77 5.08 -0.06 -8.87
C HIS A 77 4.94 -1.07 -7.70
N PRO A 78 3.70 -1.33 -7.21
CA PRO A 78 3.50 -2.06 -5.96
C PRO A 78 4.00 -3.51 -6.02
N LEU A 79 3.81 -4.19 -7.15
CA LEU A 79 4.30 -5.58 -7.31
C LEU A 79 5.82 -5.64 -7.30
N ASN A 80 6.51 -4.76 -8.02
CA ASN A 80 7.97 -4.72 -8.02
C ASN A 80 8.53 -4.43 -6.63
N PHE A 81 7.88 -3.54 -5.89
CA PHE A 81 8.25 -3.26 -4.51
C PHE A 81 8.07 -4.48 -3.61
N ALA A 82 6.92 -5.16 -3.69
CA ALA A 82 6.65 -6.38 -2.91
C ALA A 82 7.65 -7.50 -3.22
N LEU A 83 7.93 -7.76 -4.51
CA LEU A 83 8.93 -8.75 -4.93
C LEU A 83 10.35 -8.36 -4.49
N GLY A 84 10.67 -7.07 -4.49
CA GLY A 84 11.94 -6.58 -3.96
C GLY A 84 12.10 -6.83 -2.47
N LEU A 85 11.06 -6.55 -1.69
CA LEU A 85 11.04 -6.85 -0.25
C LEU A 85 11.13 -8.35 0.04
N ALA A 86 10.45 -9.17 -0.75
CA ALA A 86 10.54 -10.63 -0.61
C ALA A 86 11.97 -11.11 -0.79
N ARG A 87 12.66 -10.67 -1.87
CA ARG A 87 14.08 -11.00 -2.10
C ARG A 87 14.99 -10.51 -0.96
N ALA A 88 14.73 -9.31 -0.44
CA ALA A 88 15.51 -8.79 0.69
C ALA A 88 15.29 -9.61 1.97
N ALA A 89 14.06 -10.03 2.23
CA ALA A 89 13.74 -10.90 3.36
C ALA A 89 14.41 -12.27 3.25
N GLU A 90 14.39 -12.90 2.07
CA GLU A 90 15.09 -14.17 1.82
C GLU A 90 16.59 -14.02 1.99
N ALA A 91 17.19 -12.95 1.49
CA ALA A 91 18.61 -12.65 1.69
C ALA A 91 18.97 -12.47 3.19
N ALA A 92 18.03 -11.98 4.00
CA ALA A 92 18.15 -11.89 5.45
C ALA A 92 17.86 -13.21 6.19
N GLY A 93 17.58 -14.30 5.46
CA GLY A 93 17.36 -15.63 6.01
C GLY A 93 15.90 -16.00 6.29
N ALA A 94 14.95 -15.17 5.89
CA ALA A 94 13.53 -15.54 5.95
C ALA A 94 13.22 -16.64 4.91
N ARG A 95 12.26 -17.50 5.24
CA ARG A 95 11.73 -18.50 4.31
C ARG A 95 10.33 -18.12 3.92
N ILE A 96 10.08 -17.95 2.63
CA ILE A 96 8.79 -17.59 2.06
C ILE A 96 8.19 -18.83 1.41
N PHE A 97 6.92 -19.09 1.70
CA PHE A 97 6.15 -20.19 1.12
C PHE A 97 4.88 -19.62 0.51
N ASP A 98 4.84 -19.50 -0.78
CA ASP A 98 3.64 -19.16 -1.54
C ASP A 98 2.76 -20.41 -1.76
N GLY A 99 1.49 -20.18 -2.08
CA GLY A 99 0.52 -21.26 -2.23
C GLY A 99 0.26 -22.07 -0.94
N ALA A 100 0.79 -21.63 0.20
CA ALA A 100 0.68 -22.31 1.49
C ALA A 100 -0.42 -21.65 2.35
N GLU A 101 -1.68 -21.92 2.03
CA GLU A 101 -2.82 -21.37 2.75
C GLU A 101 -2.90 -21.93 4.16
N VAL A 102 -2.98 -21.06 5.17
CA VAL A 102 -3.12 -21.45 6.57
C VAL A 102 -4.58 -21.77 6.88
N ALA A 103 -4.84 -23.00 7.29
CA ALA A 103 -6.16 -23.47 7.68
C ALA A 103 -6.51 -23.12 9.12
N THR A 104 -5.58 -23.36 10.05
CA THR A 104 -5.79 -23.09 11.49
C THR A 104 -4.49 -22.68 12.17
N VAL A 105 -4.64 -21.89 13.24
CA VAL A 105 -3.59 -21.62 14.21
C VAL A 105 -4.07 -22.03 15.57
N SER A 106 -3.44 -23.03 16.16
CA SER A 106 -3.74 -23.51 17.52
C SER A 106 -2.80 -22.85 18.52
N PRO A 107 -3.35 -22.19 19.58
CA PRO A 107 -2.54 -21.63 20.65
C PRO A 107 -1.74 -22.72 21.38
N GLY A 108 -0.51 -22.39 21.77
CA GLY A 108 0.36 -23.30 22.51
C GLY A 108 1.75 -22.72 22.70
N ASP A 109 2.64 -23.48 23.32
CA ASP A 109 4.05 -23.14 23.42
C ASP A 109 4.88 -24.37 22.95
N PRO A 110 5.24 -24.45 21.68
CA PRO A 110 4.98 -23.51 20.57
C PRO A 110 3.54 -23.56 20.03
N HIS A 111 3.13 -22.52 19.33
CA HIS A 111 1.90 -22.51 18.53
C HIS A 111 2.01 -23.49 17.35
N GLU A 112 0.88 -24.08 16.95
CA GLU A 112 0.79 -24.94 15.78
C GLU A 112 0.02 -24.24 14.65
N VAL A 113 0.66 -24.12 13.48
CA VAL A 113 0.08 -23.58 12.25
C VAL A 113 -0.12 -24.71 11.28
N ARG A 114 -1.36 -24.98 10.86
CA ARG A 114 -1.71 -26.03 9.89
C ARG A 114 -2.05 -25.41 8.54
N LEU A 115 -1.62 -26.06 7.48
CA LEU A 115 -1.86 -25.63 6.12
C LEU A 115 -3.04 -26.39 5.50
N LEU A 116 -3.81 -25.71 4.65
CA LEU A 116 -4.94 -26.30 3.95
C LEU A 116 -4.44 -27.27 2.87
N GLY A 117 -5.08 -28.44 2.75
CA GLY A 117 -4.78 -29.39 1.67
C GLY A 117 -3.43 -30.07 1.71
N SER A 118 -2.65 -29.92 2.77
CA SER A 118 -1.29 -30.45 2.88
C SER A 118 -1.22 -31.87 3.46
N ALA A 119 -2.19 -32.73 3.13
CA ALA A 119 -1.98 -34.16 3.33
C ALA A 119 -0.97 -34.67 2.31
N THR A 120 0.25 -34.98 2.74
CA THR A 120 1.19 -35.74 1.89
C THR A 120 0.58 -37.11 1.59
N ALA A 121 1.02 -37.77 0.51
CA ALA A 121 0.63 -39.16 0.20
C ALA A 121 0.89 -40.14 1.37
N ALA A 122 1.61 -39.74 2.40
CA ALA A 122 1.88 -40.48 3.63
C ALA A 122 0.93 -40.11 4.79
N GLY A 123 -0.11 -39.29 4.57
CA GLY A 123 -1.06 -38.87 5.61
C GLY A 123 -0.51 -37.91 6.66
N THR A 124 0.68 -37.34 6.46
CA THR A 124 1.29 -36.40 7.38
C THR A 124 0.74 -34.99 7.10
N GLU A 125 0.04 -34.41 8.07
CA GLU A 125 -0.38 -33.01 8.02
C GLU A 125 0.87 -32.12 8.01
N THR A 126 0.99 -31.26 7.00
CA THR A 126 2.07 -30.28 6.93
C THR A 126 1.70 -29.07 7.76
N GLY A 127 2.54 -28.74 8.70
CA GLY A 127 2.33 -27.58 9.58
C GLY A 127 3.66 -27.00 10.03
N VAL A 128 3.58 -25.84 10.65
CA VAL A 128 4.72 -25.13 11.23
C VAL A 128 4.48 -24.95 12.71
N ARG A 129 5.50 -25.20 13.51
CA ARG A 129 5.52 -24.88 14.95
C ARG A 129 6.32 -23.60 15.16
N ALA A 130 5.74 -22.62 15.82
CA ALA A 130 6.36 -21.32 16.03
C ALA A 130 6.10 -20.79 17.45
N LYS A 131 7.11 -20.16 18.05
CA LYS A 131 6.97 -19.49 19.34
C LYS A 131 6.11 -18.25 19.25
N ILE A 132 6.11 -17.57 18.10
CA ILE A 132 5.36 -16.34 17.82
C ILE A 132 4.70 -16.51 16.46
N VAL A 133 3.42 -16.13 16.37
CA VAL A 133 2.66 -16.06 15.12
C VAL A 133 2.17 -14.63 14.94
N LEU A 134 2.51 -14.03 13.80
CA LEU A 134 2.07 -12.70 13.41
C LEU A 134 1.04 -12.79 12.29
N TYR A 135 -0.17 -12.30 12.53
CA TYR A 135 -1.22 -12.17 11.52
C TYR A 135 -1.01 -10.87 10.72
N ALA A 136 -0.38 -10.97 9.56
CA ALA A 136 -0.14 -9.83 8.66
C ALA A 136 -1.01 -9.91 7.39
N CYS A 137 -2.25 -10.39 7.54
CA CYS A 137 -3.15 -10.74 6.43
C CYS A 137 -3.98 -9.56 5.92
N ASN A 138 -3.89 -8.38 6.54
CA ASN A 138 -4.71 -7.22 6.20
C ASN A 138 -6.21 -7.59 6.16
N GLY A 139 -6.96 -7.15 5.14
CA GLY A 139 -8.37 -7.49 4.94
C GLY A 139 -8.63 -8.94 4.50
N TYR A 140 -7.58 -9.72 4.23
CA TYR A 140 -7.68 -11.11 3.75
C TYR A 140 -7.61 -12.16 4.86
N LEU A 141 -7.69 -11.77 6.13
CA LEU A 141 -7.63 -12.72 7.26
C LEU A 141 -8.75 -13.76 7.24
N SER A 142 -9.89 -13.43 6.62
CA SER A 142 -11.07 -14.32 6.54
C SER A 142 -11.49 -14.81 7.92
N GLY A 143 -11.81 -16.10 8.08
CA GLY A 143 -12.21 -16.72 9.35
C GLY A 143 -11.08 -17.27 10.20
N LEU A 144 -9.81 -17.07 9.81
CA LEU A 144 -8.64 -17.67 10.49
C LEU A 144 -8.53 -17.30 11.98
N GLU A 145 -8.81 -16.03 12.32
CA GLU A 145 -8.92 -15.57 13.72
C GLU A 145 -10.19 -14.70 13.88
N PRO A 146 -11.30 -15.28 14.35
CA PRO A 146 -12.59 -14.59 14.40
C PRO A 146 -12.59 -13.30 15.24
N ARG A 147 -11.79 -13.24 16.32
CA ARG A 147 -11.72 -12.05 17.18
C ARG A 147 -11.07 -10.86 16.47
N ILE A 148 -10.12 -11.11 15.57
CA ILE A 148 -9.49 -10.09 14.74
C ILE A 148 -10.42 -9.75 13.57
N SER A 149 -10.97 -10.76 12.89
CA SER A 149 -11.88 -10.58 11.75
C SER A 149 -13.11 -9.74 12.11
N ALA A 150 -13.64 -9.88 13.33
CA ALA A 150 -14.76 -9.08 13.82
C ALA A 150 -14.44 -7.57 13.98
N ARG A 151 -13.17 -7.17 13.90
CA ARG A 151 -12.68 -5.79 14.02
C ARG A 151 -12.11 -5.22 12.73
N VAL A 152 -12.03 -6.03 11.68
CA VAL A 152 -11.51 -5.64 10.38
C VAL A 152 -12.65 -5.64 9.38
N MET A 153 -12.94 -4.48 8.78
CA MET A 153 -13.90 -4.36 7.69
C MET A 153 -13.13 -4.34 6.37
N PRO A 154 -13.18 -5.41 5.57
CA PRO A 154 -12.54 -5.44 4.27
C PRO A 154 -13.34 -4.54 3.30
N ILE A 155 -12.75 -3.40 2.92
CA ILE A 155 -13.32 -2.49 1.95
C ILE A 155 -12.54 -2.64 0.65
N ASN A 156 -13.25 -2.92 -0.44
CA ASN A 156 -12.63 -3.01 -1.74
C ASN A 156 -12.31 -1.61 -2.28
N SER A 157 -11.07 -1.42 -2.71
CA SER A 157 -10.67 -0.29 -3.54
C SER A 157 -10.61 -0.75 -4.98
N PHE A 158 -11.28 -0.02 -5.86
CA PHE A 158 -11.34 -0.37 -7.28
C PHE A 158 -10.33 0.47 -8.04
N VAL A 159 -9.43 -0.19 -8.76
CA VAL A 159 -8.43 0.45 -9.62
C VAL A 159 -8.68 0.02 -11.06
N VAL A 160 -8.71 1.00 -11.95
CA VAL A 160 -8.83 0.78 -13.40
C VAL A 160 -7.53 1.23 -14.05
N ALA A 161 -6.98 0.39 -14.91
CA ALA A 161 -5.85 0.73 -15.76
C ALA A 161 -6.34 0.84 -17.20
N THR A 162 -5.86 1.84 -17.92
CA THR A 162 -6.07 1.98 -19.37
C THR A 162 -5.05 1.13 -20.13
N GLU A 163 -5.21 1.04 -21.43
CA GLU A 163 -4.13 0.64 -22.30
C GLU A 163 -2.92 1.59 -22.14
N PRO A 164 -1.70 1.16 -22.50
CA PRO A 164 -0.54 2.03 -22.46
C PRO A 164 -0.75 3.28 -23.31
N LEU A 165 -0.60 4.45 -22.70
CA LEU A 165 -0.70 5.72 -23.39
C LEU A 165 0.67 6.15 -23.92
N SER A 166 0.69 6.93 -25.03
CA SER A 166 1.92 7.58 -25.48
C SER A 166 2.45 8.56 -24.43
N GLU A 167 3.75 8.81 -24.43
CA GLU A 167 4.37 9.75 -23.51
C GLU A 167 3.78 11.16 -23.64
N GLU A 168 3.50 11.60 -24.86
CA GLU A 168 2.84 12.87 -25.16
C GLU A 168 1.46 12.94 -24.49
N ARG A 169 0.67 11.84 -24.60
CA ARG A 169 -0.65 11.75 -23.98
C ARG A 169 -0.56 11.77 -22.46
N CYS A 170 0.39 11.04 -21.87
CA CYS A 170 0.62 11.07 -20.43
C CYS A 170 0.93 12.48 -19.93
N ARG A 171 1.86 13.18 -20.61
CA ARG A 171 2.23 14.56 -20.26
C ARG A 171 1.13 15.59 -20.51
N SER A 172 0.17 15.30 -21.37
CA SER A 172 -1.01 16.18 -21.55
C SER A 172 -2.00 16.07 -20.39
N LEU A 173 -1.96 14.98 -19.66
CA LEU A 173 -2.85 14.70 -18.51
C LEU A 173 -2.22 15.08 -17.18
N ILE A 174 -0.95 14.75 -16.98
CA ILE A 174 -0.18 15.04 -15.75
C ILE A 174 1.17 15.61 -16.18
N ARG A 175 1.49 16.82 -15.71
CA ARG A 175 2.64 17.62 -16.16
C ARG A 175 3.74 17.64 -15.13
#